data_37d8be8dcbaba52a0097d6ab79bae1ad
#
_entry.id   37d8be8dcbaba52a0097d6ab79bae1ad
#
_cell.length_a   1.000
_cell.length_b   1.000
_cell.length_c   1.000
_cell.angle_alpha   90.00
_cell.angle_beta   90.00
_cell.angle_gamma   90.00
#
_symmetry.space_group_name_H-M   'P 1'
#
loop_
_entity.id
_entity.type
_entity.pdbx_description
1 polymer ?
#
loop_
_entity_poly.entity_id
_entity_poly.type
_entity_poly.pdbx_seq_one_letter_code
_entity_poly.pdbx_strand_id
1 'polypeptide(L)' 'MMYRVRRVQIGNSGEIAWESKQAEIIPWPVELTVGGLYALRSGRLYRVEGREDHGAES' A
#
# COMPACT_ATOMS: atom_id res chain seq x y z
N MET A 1 10.70 -7.26 -1.61
CA MET A 1 10.59 -5.85 -2.01
C MET A 1 9.90 -5.07 -0.92
N MET A 2 10.34 -3.84 -0.70
CA MET A 2 9.73 -2.99 0.32
C MET A 2 8.92 -1.91 -0.36
N TYR A 3 7.72 -1.68 0.13
CA TYR A 3 6.83 -0.67 -0.44
C TYR A 3 6.33 0.28 0.64
N ARG A 4 6.22 1.55 0.27
CA ARG A 4 5.54 2.52 1.10
C ARG A 4 4.07 2.49 0.75
N VAL A 5 3.25 2.19 1.74
CA VAL A 5 1.81 2.03 1.56
C VAL A 5 1.07 2.88 2.59
N ARG A 6 -0.18 3.16 2.28
CA ARG A 6 -1.03 3.93 3.17
C ARG A 6 -2.34 3.17 3.34
N ARG A 7 -2.73 2.94 4.59
CA ARG A 7 -3.98 2.26 4.87
C ARG A 7 -5.16 3.12 4.44
N VAL A 8 -6.13 2.52 3.76
CA VAL A 8 -7.30 3.21 3.27
C VAL A 8 -8.56 2.42 3.57
N GLN A 9 -9.70 3.08 3.50
CA GLN A 9 -11.01 2.43 3.57
C GLN A 9 -11.82 2.86 2.38
N ILE A 10 -12.56 1.91 1.81
CA ILE A 10 -13.37 2.14 0.62
C ILE A 10 -14.81 2.36 1.06
N GLY A 11 -15.44 3.39 0.51
CA GLY A 11 -16.83 3.69 0.76
C GLY A 11 -17.75 2.84 -0.10
N ASN A 12 -19.06 3.05 0.09
CA ASN A 12 -20.09 2.25 -0.58
C ASN A 12 -20.06 2.38 -2.10
N SER A 13 -19.56 3.49 -2.61
CA SER A 13 -19.49 3.73 -4.05
C SER A 13 -18.14 3.28 -4.66
N GLY A 14 -17.31 2.62 -3.89
CA GLY A 14 -16.02 2.13 -4.39
C GLY A 14 -14.90 3.16 -4.35
N GLU A 15 -15.15 4.32 -3.79
CA GLU A 15 -14.13 5.36 -3.69
C GLU A 15 -13.44 5.30 -2.34
N ILE A 16 -12.25 5.89 -2.25
CA ILE A 16 -11.52 5.96 -0.99
C ILE A 16 -12.23 6.95 -0.08
N ALA A 17 -12.79 6.45 1.02
CA ALA A 17 -13.52 7.26 1.99
C ALA A 17 -12.62 7.75 3.12
N TRP A 18 -11.48 7.09 3.34
CA TRP A 18 -10.58 7.45 4.43
C TRP A 18 -9.18 6.98 4.11
N GLU A 19 -8.18 7.77 4.49
CA GLU A 19 -6.78 7.41 4.36
C GLU A 19 -6.07 7.70 5.68
N SER A 20 -5.13 6.83 6.03
CA SER A 20 -4.28 7.06 7.19
C SER A 20 -3.38 8.27 6.94
N LYS A 21 -3.11 9.03 8.00
CA LYS A 21 -2.19 10.15 7.92
C LYS A 21 -0.73 9.71 7.86
N GLN A 22 -0.46 8.46 8.21
CA GLN A 22 0.91 7.95 8.23
C GLN A 22 1.03 6.81 7.22
N ALA A 23 2.11 6.86 6.45
CA ALA A 23 2.47 5.76 5.58
C ALA A 23 3.20 4.68 6.36
N GLU A 24 3.17 3.45 5.85
CA GLU A 24 3.88 2.32 6.43
C GLU A 24 4.79 1.72 5.38
N ILE A 25 5.89 1.15 5.83
CA ILE A 25 6.80 0.43 4.94
C ILE A 25 6.60 -1.05 5.22
N ILE A 26 6.16 -1.81 4.22
CA ILE A 26 5.91 -3.23 4.39
C ILE A 26 6.67 -4.04 3.33
N PRO A 27 7.12 -5.25 3.69
CA PRO A 27 7.72 -6.16 2.72
C PRO A 27 6.63 -6.83 1.88
N TRP A 28 6.93 -7.11 0.63
CA TRP A 28 6.02 -7.83 -0.24
C TRP A 28 6.82 -8.77 -1.14
N PRO A 29 6.37 -10.00 -1.31
CA PRO A 29 7.16 -11.00 -2.05
C PRO A 29 7.11 -10.84 -3.57
N VAL A 30 6.20 -10.03 -4.08
CA VAL A 30 6.05 -9.83 -5.52
C VAL A 30 6.01 -8.34 -5.82
N GLU A 31 6.21 -8.01 -7.07
CA GLU A 31 6.13 -6.62 -7.51
C GLU A 31 4.69 -6.13 -7.50
N LEU A 32 4.49 -4.94 -6.92
CA LEU A 32 3.16 -4.32 -6.87
C LEU A 32 3.13 -3.12 -7.80
N THR A 33 1.92 -2.79 -8.26
CA THR A 33 1.70 -1.60 -9.09
C THR A 33 1.53 -0.38 -8.19
N VAL A 34 2.33 0.64 -8.42
CA VAL A 34 2.19 1.91 -7.69
C VAL A 34 0.84 2.51 -8.03
N GLY A 35 0.12 2.96 -7.00
CA GLY A 35 -1.24 3.47 -7.14
C GLY A 35 -2.30 2.39 -7.00
N GLY A 36 -1.91 1.12 -6.99
CA GLY A 36 -2.85 0.02 -6.83
C GLY A 36 -3.31 -0.16 -5.39
N LEU A 37 -4.44 -0.85 -5.25
CA LEU A 37 -5.01 -1.19 -3.94
C LEU A 37 -4.84 -2.67 -3.70
N TYR A 38 -4.40 -3.02 -2.50
CA TYR A 38 -4.15 -4.42 -2.13
C TYR A 38 -4.69 -4.68 -0.74
N ALA A 39 -5.39 -5.80 -0.60
CA ALA A 39 -5.96 -6.22 0.68
C ALA A 39 -5.08 -7.28 1.32
N LEU A 40 -4.87 -7.15 2.62
CA LEU A 40 -4.20 -8.18 3.40
C LEU A 40 -5.23 -9.20 3.90
N ARG A 41 -4.72 -10.35 4.38
CA ARG A 41 -5.60 -11.40 4.94
C ARG A 41 -6.41 -10.91 6.12
N SER A 42 -5.90 -9.91 6.84
CA SER A 42 -6.60 -9.33 7.98
C SER A 42 -7.80 -8.48 7.56
N GLY A 43 -7.98 -8.24 6.27
CA GLY A 43 -9.03 -7.36 5.77
C GLY A 43 -8.62 -5.92 5.60
N ARG A 44 -7.40 -5.58 6.01
CA ARG A 44 -6.89 -4.22 5.83
C ARG A 44 -6.58 -3.97 4.35
N LEU A 45 -6.95 -2.78 3.89
CA LEU A 45 -6.74 -2.37 2.52
C LEU A 45 -5.67 -1.29 2.47
N TYR A 46 -4.73 -1.42 1.55
CA TYR A 46 -3.63 -0.48 1.41
C TYR A 46 -3.52 0.00 -0.02
N ARG A 47 -3.15 1.27 -0.16
CA ARG A 47 -2.77 1.84 -1.46
C ARG A 47 -1.25 1.93 -1.50
N VAL A 48 -0.65 1.45 -2.57
CA VAL A 48 0.79 1.50 -2.77
C VAL A 48 1.17 2.89 -3.25
N GLU A 49 2.03 3.57 -2.50
CA GLU A 49 2.48 4.91 -2.85
C GLU A 49 3.81 4.90 -3.60
N GLY A 50 4.65 3.93 -3.31
CA GLY A 50 5.94 3.87 -3.97
C GLY A 50 6.75 2.70 -3.46
N ARG A 51 7.89 2.50 -4.10
CA ARG A 51 8.81 1.43 -3.74
C ARG A 51 9.94 2.01 -2.90
N GLU A 52 10.28 1.31 -1.82
CA GLU A 52 11.23 1.81 -0.83
C GLU A 52 12.46 0.92 -0.63
N ASP A 53 12.69 -0.04 -1.49
CA ASP A 53 13.86 -0.92 -1.32
C ASP A 53 15.09 -0.30 -1.96
N HIS A 54 15.61 0.69 -1.30
CA HIS A 54 16.76 1.46 -1.80
C HIS A 54 18.05 0.65 -1.85
N GLY A 55 18.13 -0.38 -1.06
CA GLY A 55 19.32 -1.21 -1.03
C GLY A 55 19.62 -1.86 -2.35
N ALA A 56 18.64 -2.08 -3.17
CA ALA A 56 18.82 -2.72 -4.47
C ALA A 56 19.59 -1.84 -5.46
N GLU A 57 19.74 -0.59 -5.17
CA GLU A 57 20.39 0.35 -6.07
C GLU A 57 21.90 0.41 -5.90
N SER A 58 22.36 -0.04 -4.78
CA SER A 58 23.78 0.12 -4.46
C SER A 58 24.60 -1.04 -4.95
#